data_12fc95e94d5121ff67b78dcb144dc646
#
_entry.id   12fc95e94d5121ff67b78dcb144dc646
#
_cell.length_a   1.000
_cell.length_b   1.000
_cell.length_c   1.000
_cell.angle_alpha   90.00
_cell.angle_beta   90.00
_cell.angle_gamma   90.00
#
_symmetry.space_group_name_H-M   'P 1'
#
loop_
_entity.id
_entity.type
_entity.pdbx_description
1 polymer ?
#
loop_
_entity_poly.entity_id
_entity_poly.type
_entity_poly.pdbx_seq_one_letter_code
_entity_poly.pdbx_strand_id
1 'polypeptide(L)'
;MKFTSIKTVSVTEVEHKIVYDIQLEENHYFSANNIITHNCRLRNQVNDNGFSYTLGAGGVSTGSKSVLTINLNRCIQYGKQHYENYLDFLEEVVDLCHKVQICYNENLKELQSKGMLPLFDAGYINLGRQYLTIGVNGLVEAAEYLGIEISDNDKYRNFVQDVLGLIENYNKKYYSKEEGLMFNCEMIPAENVGVKHAKWDREDGYFVPRDCYNSYFYIVEDTDTNVLDKFKLHGKNYIEHLTGGSALHCNLEEHLSKAQYRQLLKVAAKEGCNYFTFNIPNTVCEDCGHIDKRYLKECPHCHSKNITWITRIIGYLKKINSFSEARQKEAALRYYGNLKENI
;
A
#
# COMPACT_ATOMS: atom_id res chain seq x y z
N MET A 1 6.56 33.69 -2.87
CA MET A 1 6.96 33.15 -1.56
C MET A 1 8.49 33.17 -1.49
N LYS A 2 9.10 33.75 -0.46
CA LYS A 2 10.56 33.67 -0.25
C LYS A 2 10.82 32.43 0.61
N PHE A 3 11.54 31.49 0.09
CA PHE A 3 12.01 30.33 0.86
C PHE A 3 13.32 30.70 1.56
N THR A 4 13.41 30.44 2.86
CA THR A 4 14.62 30.60 3.66
C THR A 4 15.08 29.21 4.11
N SER A 5 16.35 28.90 3.94
CA SER A 5 16.92 27.68 4.51
C SER A 5 17.00 27.79 6.03
N ILE A 6 16.58 26.75 6.74
CA ILE A 6 16.64 26.67 8.20
C ILE A 6 17.74 25.70 8.58
N LYS A 7 18.63 26.12 9.46
CA LYS A 7 19.66 25.23 10.03
C LYS A 7 19.08 24.56 11.27
N THR A 8 19.18 23.23 11.33
CA THR A 8 18.83 22.49 12.55
C THR A 8 19.77 22.88 13.69
N VAL A 9 19.24 23.39 14.79
CA VAL A 9 20.01 23.89 15.93
C VAL A 9 20.11 22.85 17.04
N SER A 10 19.07 22.05 17.23
CA SER A 10 19.05 20.94 18.19
C SER A 10 18.04 19.88 17.79
N VAL A 11 18.29 18.67 18.20
CA VAL A 11 17.34 17.54 18.12
C VAL A 11 17.16 17.02 19.53
N THR A 12 15.91 17.02 20.01
CA THR A 12 15.56 16.50 21.34
C THR A 12 14.67 15.28 21.14
N GLU A 13 15.04 14.19 21.80
CA GLU A 13 14.22 12.98 21.84
C GLU A 13 13.00 13.23 22.75
N VAL A 14 11.82 12.87 22.28
CA VAL A 14 10.57 12.98 23.03
C VAL A 14 9.92 11.61 23.14
N GLU A 15 9.13 11.40 24.23
CA GLU A 15 8.37 10.17 24.39
C GLU A 15 7.52 9.83 23.16
N HIS A 16 7.37 8.54 22.88
CA HIS A 16 6.58 8.04 21.77
C HIS A 16 5.15 8.55 21.82
N LYS A 17 4.79 9.39 20.85
CA LYS A 17 3.41 9.87 20.65
C LYS A 17 2.84 9.27 19.38
N ILE A 18 1.53 9.04 19.38
CA ILE A 18 0.81 8.68 18.15
C ILE A 18 0.88 9.89 17.21
N VAL A 19 1.43 9.68 16.03
CA VAL A 19 1.55 10.71 14.99
C VAL A 19 0.54 10.41 13.89
N TYR A 20 -0.18 11.43 13.45
CA TYR A 20 -1.14 11.33 12.34
C TYR A 20 -0.52 11.94 11.09
N ASP A 21 -0.72 11.28 9.96
CA ASP A 21 -0.34 11.81 8.66
C ASP A 21 -1.49 12.59 8.02
N ILE A 22 -1.16 13.65 7.26
CA ILE A 22 -2.12 14.50 6.57
C ILE A 22 -1.85 14.39 5.07
N GLN A 23 -2.85 13.95 4.31
CA GLN A 23 -2.77 13.96 2.85
C GLN A 23 -3.53 15.15 2.27
N LEU A 24 -2.87 15.93 1.40
CA LEU A 24 -3.45 17.07 0.72
C LEU A 24 -3.88 16.72 -0.71
N GLU A 25 -4.98 17.34 -1.17
CA GLU A 25 -5.61 17.02 -2.46
C GLU A 25 -4.80 17.50 -3.69
N GLU A 26 -4.02 18.57 -3.58
CA GLU A 26 -3.37 19.22 -4.74
C GLU A 26 -1.84 19.13 -4.74
N ASN A 27 -1.21 19.01 -3.59
CA ASN A 27 0.24 18.95 -3.46
C ASN A 27 0.64 17.92 -2.41
N HIS A 28 1.70 17.17 -2.68
CA HIS A 28 2.28 16.24 -1.70
C HIS A 28 3.07 16.97 -0.59
N TYR A 29 3.04 18.29 -0.58
CA TYR A 29 3.70 19.15 0.41
C TYR A 29 2.67 19.85 1.28
N PHE A 30 2.93 19.89 2.57
CA PHE A 30 2.16 20.69 3.51
C PHE A 30 3.09 21.41 4.51
N SER A 31 2.59 22.44 5.16
CA SER A 31 3.33 23.16 6.18
C SER A 31 2.91 22.71 7.56
N ALA A 32 3.84 22.15 8.32
CA ALA A 32 3.66 21.87 9.75
C ALA A 32 4.65 22.73 10.53
N ASN A 33 4.15 23.60 11.42
CA ASN A 33 4.98 24.56 12.17
C ASN A 33 5.93 25.40 11.29
N ASN A 34 5.44 25.88 10.14
CA ASN A 34 6.20 26.61 9.13
C ASN A 34 7.32 25.83 8.43
N ILE A 35 7.35 24.52 8.58
CA ILE A 35 8.27 23.62 7.85
C ILE A 35 7.48 22.95 6.74
N ILE A 36 7.97 23.05 5.50
CA ILE A 36 7.40 22.32 4.36
C ILE A 36 7.83 20.87 4.46
N THR A 37 6.88 19.97 4.46
CA THR A 37 7.10 18.53 4.55
C THR A 37 6.37 17.80 3.41
N HIS A 38 6.77 16.57 3.13
CA HIS A 38 6.27 15.76 2.02
C HIS A 38 5.81 14.39 2.52
N ASN A 39 4.69 13.89 1.96
CA ASN A 39 4.15 12.58 2.31
C ASN A 39 4.83 11.47 1.52
N CYS A 40 5.25 10.41 2.20
CA CYS A 40 5.69 9.15 1.61
C CYS A 40 4.83 7.99 2.11
N ARG A 41 4.64 6.97 1.27
CA ARG A 41 3.72 5.86 1.49
C ARG A 41 4.29 4.73 2.35
N LEU A 42 5.59 4.63 2.47
CA LEU A 42 6.26 3.54 3.16
C LEU A 42 6.32 3.77 4.65
N ARG A 43 5.93 2.77 5.43
CA ARG A 43 6.22 2.71 6.86
C ARG A 43 7.59 2.09 7.04
N ASN A 44 8.55 2.85 7.54
CA ASN A 44 9.89 2.36 7.85
C ASN A 44 10.06 2.31 9.36
N GLN A 45 10.17 1.12 9.94
CA GLN A 45 10.52 0.92 11.33
C GLN A 45 12.02 0.59 11.42
N VAL A 46 12.85 1.57 11.77
CA VAL A 46 14.25 1.32 12.10
C VAL A 46 14.36 1.25 13.61
N ASN A 47 14.60 0.06 14.13
CA ASN A 47 14.54 -0.23 15.57
C ASN A 47 15.59 0.46 16.44
N ASP A 48 16.61 1.11 15.89
CA ASP A 48 17.74 1.58 16.68
C ASP A 48 17.99 3.09 16.73
N ASN A 49 17.21 3.88 16.03
CA ASN A 49 17.30 5.34 16.14
C ASN A 49 15.96 5.97 16.02
N GLY A 50 15.05 5.60 16.92
CA GLY A 50 13.81 6.24 16.95
C GLY A 50 13.43 6.57 15.54
N PHE A 51 12.84 5.63 14.82
CA PHE A 51 11.93 6.20 14.01
C PHE A 51 12.39 7.03 12.84
N SER A 52 12.44 6.49 11.75
CA SER A 52 12.14 7.26 10.56
C SER A 52 10.79 6.80 10.03
N TYR A 53 9.71 7.35 10.56
CA TYR A 53 8.51 7.43 9.78
C TYR A 53 8.88 8.31 8.61
N THR A 54 8.92 7.82 7.41
CA THR A 54 8.99 8.62 6.20
C THR A 54 7.65 9.26 5.91
N LEU A 55 7.00 9.70 6.95
CA LEU A 55 5.83 10.54 6.91
C LEU A 55 6.29 11.98 6.91
N GLY A 56 6.96 12.40 5.83
CA GLY A 56 7.39 13.78 5.69
C GLY A 56 8.40 14.29 6.71
N ALA A 57 8.86 13.46 7.64
CA ALA A 57 9.80 13.85 8.68
C ALA A 57 11.27 13.82 8.24
N GLY A 58 11.52 13.96 6.93
CA GLY A 58 12.85 14.25 6.42
C GLY A 58 13.80 13.06 6.33
N GLY A 59 13.29 11.86 6.29
CA GLY A 59 14.09 10.68 6.01
C GLY A 59 14.29 10.45 4.52
N VAL A 60 14.98 11.34 3.83
CA VAL A 60 15.36 11.14 2.41
C VAL A 60 16.20 9.88 2.21
N SER A 61 16.75 9.34 3.28
CA SER A 61 17.67 8.20 3.26
C SER A 61 17.01 6.84 3.48
N THR A 62 15.70 6.76 3.66
CA THR A 62 14.99 5.49 3.87
C THR A 62 14.06 5.16 2.69
N GLY A 63 13.94 3.89 2.38
CA GLY A 63 13.11 3.41 1.26
C GLY A 63 13.36 1.94 1.02
N SER A 64 12.95 1.46 -0.14
CA SER A 64 13.24 0.09 -0.59
C SER A 64 14.31 0.12 -1.69
N LYS A 65 15.40 -0.62 -1.49
CA LYS A 65 16.44 -0.80 -2.50
C LYS A 65 16.12 -1.91 -3.50
N SER A 66 15.20 -2.80 -3.13
CA SER A 66 14.67 -3.83 -4.02
C SER A 66 13.33 -4.32 -3.52
N VAL A 67 12.43 -4.70 -4.43
CA VAL A 67 11.12 -5.28 -4.14
C VAL A 67 10.93 -6.53 -4.97
N LEU A 68 10.66 -7.67 -4.32
CA LEU A 68 10.15 -8.87 -4.96
C LEU A 68 8.70 -9.07 -4.52
N THR A 69 7.77 -9.15 -5.47
CA THR A 69 6.34 -9.33 -5.17
C THR A 69 5.91 -10.77 -5.42
N ILE A 70 5.49 -11.44 -4.35
CA ILE A 70 4.99 -12.81 -4.37
C ILE A 70 3.53 -12.81 -4.85
N ASN A 71 3.22 -13.67 -5.81
CA ASN A 71 1.86 -14.01 -6.21
C ASN A 71 1.29 -15.04 -5.22
N LEU A 72 0.61 -14.56 -4.18
CA LEU A 72 0.05 -15.43 -3.14
C LEU A 72 -1.02 -16.37 -3.70
N ASN A 73 -1.85 -15.91 -4.66
CA ASN A 73 -2.87 -16.74 -5.27
C ASN A 73 -2.25 -18.00 -5.88
N ARG A 74 -1.20 -17.85 -6.69
CA ARG A 74 -0.49 -18.97 -7.30
C ARG A 74 0.18 -19.86 -6.25
N CYS A 75 0.88 -19.27 -5.29
CA CYS A 75 1.61 -20.04 -4.28
C CYS A 75 0.67 -20.91 -3.45
N ILE A 76 -0.46 -20.38 -3.02
CA ILE A 76 -1.43 -21.12 -2.20
C ILE A 76 -2.12 -22.21 -3.03
N GLN A 77 -2.48 -21.93 -4.29
CA GLN A 77 -3.09 -22.92 -5.17
C GLN A 77 -2.12 -24.09 -5.48
N TYR A 78 -0.88 -23.75 -5.84
CA TYR A 78 0.13 -24.77 -6.12
C TYR A 78 0.43 -25.61 -4.86
N GLY A 79 0.58 -24.95 -3.72
CA GLY A 79 0.78 -25.62 -2.44
C GLY A 79 -0.38 -26.56 -2.11
N LYS A 80 -1.63 -26.13 -2.28
CA LYS A 80 -2.81 -26.95 -2.05
C LYS A 80 -2.90 -28.19 -2.95
N GLN A 81 -2.34 -28.11 -4.16
CA GLN A 81 -2.37 -29.20 -5.13
C GLN A 81 -1.25 -30.21 -4.94
N HIS A 82 -0.11 -29.81 -4.39
CA HIS A 82 1.12 -30.61 -4.41
C HIS A 82 1.74 -30.89 -3.04
N TYR A 83 1.26 -30.25 -1.96
CA TYR A 83 1.79 -30.39 -0.60
C TYR A 83 0.67 -30.78 0.38
N GLU A 84 1.03 -31.41 1.48
CA GLU A 84 0.09 -31.72 2.56
C GLU A 84 -0.42 -30.43 3.23
N ASN A 85 0.51 -29.49 3.49
CA ASN A 85 0.20 -28.14 3.93
C ASN A 85 0.52 -27.15 2.81
N TYR A 86 -0.46 -26.36 2.40
CA TYR A 86 -0.28 -25.38 1.32
C TYR A 86 0.74 -24.27 1.65
N LEU A 87 1.06 -24.05 2.91
CA LEU A 87 2.06 -23.07 3.35
C LEU A 87 3.50 -23.57 3.08
N ASP A 88 3.74 -24.86 2.95
CA ASP A 88 5.08 -25.41 2.75
C ASP A 88 5.70 -24.90 1.44
N PHE A 89 4.91 -24.85 0.35
CA PHE A 89 5.38 -24.25 -0.89
C PHE A 89 5.61 -22.75 -0.79
N LEU A 90 4.72 -22.03 -0.06
CA LEU A 90 4.92 -20.59 0.19
C LEU A 90 6.21 -20.36 0.98
N GLU A 91 6.54 -21.23 1.94
CA GLU A 91 7.79 -21.18 2.70
C GLU A 91 9.01 -21.30 1.80
N GLU A 92 9.01 -22.25 0.88
CA GLU A 92 10.09 -22.40 -0.10
C GLU A 92 10.27 -21.16 -0.98
N VAL A 93 9.16 -20.59 -1.47
CA VAL A 93 9.17 -19.37 -2.29
C VAL A 93 9.69 -18.17 -1.48
N VAL A 94 9.25 -18.02 -0.24
CA VAL A 94 9.69 -16.95 0.65
C VAL A 94 11.19 -17.06 0.94
N ASP A 95 11.69 -18.26 1.25
CA ASP A 95 13.12 -18.51 1.46
C ASP A 95 13.95 -18.16 0.21
N LEU A 96 13.48 -18.59 -0.96
CA LEU A 96 14.11 -18.25 -2.23
C LEU A 96 14.14 -16.75 -2.50
N CYS A 97 13.03 -16.03 -2.24
CA CYS A 97 12.97 -14.58 -2.39
C CYS A 97 14.01 -13.87 -1.52
N HIS A 98 14.17 -14.30 -0.26
CA HIS A 98 15.19 -13.75 0.63
C HIS A 98 16.60 -13.98 0.10
N LYS A 99 16.91 -15.19 -0.36
CA LYS A 99 18.21 -15.51 -0.97
C LYS A 99 18.51 -14.65 -2.21
N VAL A 100 17.52 -14.46 -3.07
CA VAL A 100 17.65 -13.56 -4.25
C VAL A 100 17.88 -12.12 -3.82
N GLN A 101 17.16 -11.63 -2.81
CA GLN A 101 17.34 -10.28 -2.28
C GLN A 101 18.73 -10.07 -1.65
N ILE A 102 19.27 -11.09 -0.98
CA ILE A 102 20.64 -11.07 -0.44
C ILE A 102 21.65 -10.95 -1.57
N CYS A 103 21.54 -11.79 -2.61
CA CYS A 103 22.41 -11.69 -3.79
C CYS A 103 22.32 -10.30 -4.46
N TYR A 104 21.12 -9.75 -4.54
CA TYR A 104 20.93 -8.40 -5.08
C TYR A 104 21.58 -7.32 -4.21
N ASN A 105 21.50 -7.44 -2.89
CA ASN A 105 22.18 -6.54 -1.97
C ASN A 105 23.70 -6.56 -2.15
N GLU A 106 24.30 -7.74 -2.31
CA GLU A 106 25.75 -7.85 -2.58
C GLU A 106 26.14 -7.20 -3.91
N ASN A 107 25.33 -7.39 -4.95
CA ASN A 107 25.53 -6.70 -6.23
C ASN A 107 25.47 -5.17 -6.09
N LEU A 108 24.53 -4.64 -5.30
CA LEU A 108 24.46 -3.20 -5.03
C LEU A 108 25.70 -2.68 -4.28
N LYS A 109 26.22 -3.44 -3.30
CA LYS A 109 27.46 -3.11 -2.61
C LYS A 109 28.66 -3.07 -3.56
N GLU A 110 28.74 -4.05 -4.47
CA GLU A 110 29.77 -4.09 -5.50
C GLU A 110 29.69 -2.87 -6.43
N LEU A 111 28.49 -2.52 -6.92
CA LEU A 111 28.28 -1.34 -7.76
C LEU A 111 28.64 -0.06 -7.01
N GLN A 112 28.28 0.05 -5.73
CA GLN A 112 28.68 1.19 -4.90
C GLN A 112 30.21 1.28 -4.75
N SER A 113 30.89 0.17 -4.48
CA SER A 113 32.35 0.16 -4.33
C SER A 113 33.09 0.60 -5.60
N LYS A 114 32.44 0.50 -6.76
CA LYS A 114 32.94 0.95 -8.07
C LYS A 114 32.56 2.39 -8.43
N GLY A 115 31.87 3.12 -7.52
CA GLY A 115 31.40 4.49 -7.78
C GLY A 115 30.25 4.57 -8.80
N MET A 116 29.51 3.48 -9.00
CA MET A 116 28.43 3.39 -9.99
C MET A 116 27.06 3.83 -9.43
N LEU A 117 26.98 4.17 -8.14
CA LEU A 117 25.77 4.61 -7.46
C LEU A 117 25.91 6.02 -6.90
N PRO A 118 25.89 7.06 -7.75
CA PRO A 118 26.30 8.42 -7.38
C PRO A 118 25.50 9.04 -6.24
N LEU A 119 24.21 8.70 -6.07
CA LEU A 119 23.39 9.19 -4.96
C LEU A 119 23.79 8.59 -3.61
N PHE A 120 24.22 7.32 -3.61
CA PHE A 120 24.73 6.63 -2.44
C PHE A 120 26.15 7.11 -2.12
N ASP A 121 27.00 7.28 -3.14
CA ASP A 121 28.37 7.73 -2.99
C ASP A 121 28.43 9.18 -2.48
N ALA A 122 27.50 10.03 -2.90
CA ALA A 122 27.35 11.39 -2.41
C ALA A 122 26.73 11.49 -1.00
N GLY A 123 26.32 10.36 -0.41
CA GLY A 123 25.76 10.30 0.94
C GLY A 123 24.30 10.73 1.08
N TYR A 124 23.59 10.97 -0.04
CA TYR A 124 22.16 11.31 0.00
C TYR A 124 21.31 10.12 0.45
N ILE A 125 21.68 8.90 0.08
CA ILE A 125 21.01 7.66 0.43
C ILE A 125 22.02 6.71 1.05
N ASN A 126 21.65 6.04 2.13
CA ASN A 126 22.49 5.04 2.77
C ASN A 126 21.97 3.64 2.43
N LEU A 127 22.79 2.82 1.76
CA LEU A 127 22.39 1.48 1.33
C LEU A 127 22.03 0.57 2.51
N GLY A 128 22.71 0.71 3.65
CA GLY A 128 22.43 -0.05 4.87
C GLY A 128 21.13 0.36 5.58
N ARG A 129 20.50 1.46 5.16
CA ARG A 129 19.21 1.93 5.69
C ARG A 129 18.05 1.73 4.72
N GLN A 130 18.25 1.02 3.62
CA GLN A 130 17.23 0.68 2.65
C GLN A 130 16.74 -0.74 2.87
N TYR A 131 15.43 -0.95 2.69
CA TYR A 131 14.81 -2.27 2.84
C TYR A 131 14.97 -3.12 1.57
N LEU A 132 15.06 -4.41 1.79
CA LEU A 132 14.81 -5.47 0.82
C LEU A 132 13.34 -5.90 1.04
N THR A 133 12.44 -5.40 0.22
CA THR A 133 11.01 -5.57 0.45
C THR A 133 10.52 -6.89 -0.14
N ILE A 134 9.83 -7.66 0.69
CA ILE A 134 9.00 -8.77 0.24
C ILE A 134 7.60 -8.21 0.04
N GLY A 135 7.25 -7.98 -1.21
CA GLY A 135 5.92 -7.53 -1.60
C GLY A 135 4.96 -8.70 -1.70
N VAL A 136 3.68 -8.48 -1.42
CA VAL A 136 2.63 -9.48 -1.57
C VAL A 136 1.46 -8.93 -2.38
N ASN A 137 0.82 -9.81 -3.16
CA ASN A 137 -0.36 -9.51 -3.95
C ASN A 137 -1.18 -10.79 -4.14
N GLY A 138 -2.49 -10.71 -4.30
CA GLY A 138 -3.34 -11.88 -4.53
C GLY A 138 -3.74 -12.63 -3.25
N LEU A 139 -3.70 -11.98 -2.08
CA LEU A 139 -4.10 -12.58 -0.80
C LEU A 139 -5.61 -12.91 -0.77
N VAL A 140 -6.43 -11.99 -1.23
CA VAL A 140 -7.89 -12.14 -1.29
C VAL A 140 -8.25 -13.27 -2.25
N GLU A 141 -7.62 -13.31 -3.40
CA GLU A 141 -7.83 -14.34 -4.43
C GLU A 141 -7.45 -15.74 -3.92
N ALA A 142 -6.37 -15.83 -3.14
CA ALA A 142 -5.98 -17.09 -2.50
C ALA A 142 -7.01 -17.54 -1.44
N ALA A 143 -7.56 -16.61 -0.67
CA ALA A 143 -8.63 -16.91 0.29
C ALA A 143 -9.90 -17.39 -0.40
N GLU A 144 -10.31 -16.73 -1.51
CA GLU A 144 -11.45 -17.17 -2.33
C GLU A 144 -11.27 -18.58 -2.86
N TYR A 145 -10.06 -18.92 -3.37
CA TYR A 145 -9.76 -20.27 -3.83
C TYR A 145 -9.91 -21.32 -2.73
N LEU A 146 -9.54 -21.00 -1.50
CA LEU A 146 -9.68 -21.88 -0.35
C LEU A 146 -11.12 -21.94 0.20
N GLY A 147 -12.07 -21.18 -0.36
CA GLY A 147 -13.43 -21.07 0.14
C GLY A 147 -13.50 -20.38 1.50
N ILE A 148 -12.60 -19.48 1.78
CA ILE A 148 -12.59 -18.65 2.99
C ILE A 148 -13.42 -17.40 2.73
N GLU A 149 -14.44 -17.17 3.56
CA GLU A 149 -15.23 -15.94 3.50
C GLU A 149 -14.37 -14.73 3.88
N ILE A 150 -14.38 -13.72 3.00
CA ILE A 150 -13.59 -12.50 3.16
C ILE A 150 -14.40 -11.49 3.95
N SER A 151 -14.32 -11.60 5.25
CA SER A 151 -14.97 -10.73 6.23
C SER A 151 -14.15 -10.72 7.53
N ASP A 152 -14.49 -9.86 8.50
CA ASP A 152 -13.83 -9.86 9.81
C ASP A 152 -14.26 -11.07 10.65
N ASN A 153 -13.73 -12.24 10.31
CA ASN A 153 -13.96 -13.51 10.99
C ASN A 153 -12.64 -14.21 11.33
N ASP A 154 -12.70 -15.16 12.28
CA ASP A 154 -11.50 -15.85 12.76
C ASP A 154 -10.80 -16.67 11.68
N LYS A 155 -11.56 -17.30 10.77
CA LYS A 155 -10.98 -18.14 9.71
C LYS A 155 -10.15 -17.31 8.73
N TYR A 156 -10.69 -16.17 8.31
CA TYR A 156 -9.96 -15.27 7.40
C TYR A 156 -8.78 -14.61 8.12
N ARG A 157 -8.97 -14.18 9.37
CA ARG A 157 -7.89 -13.60 10.18
C ARG A 157 -6.74 -14.58 10.36
N ASN A 158 -7.02 -15.83 10.75
CA ASN A 158 -5.98 -16.86 10.90
C ASN A 158 -5.25 -17.12 9.59
N PHE A 159 -5.95 -17.24 8.47
CA PHE A 159 -5.33 -17.37 7.15
C PHE A 159 -4.36 -16.22 6.84
N VAL A 160 -4.78 -14.98 7.07
CA VAL A 160 -3.94 -13.78 6.86
C VAL A 160 -2.72 -13.81 7.78
N GLN A 161 -2.90 -14.14 9.07
CA GLN A 161 -1.84 -14.25 10.06
C GLN A 161 -0.84 -15.34 9.70
N ASP A 162 -1.29 -16.52 9.28
CA ASP A 162 -0.42 -17.62 8.89
C ASP A 162 0.45 -17.25 7.69
N VAL A 163 -0.16 -16.67 6.64
CA VAL A 163 0.56 -16.27 5.41
C VAL A 163 1.55 -15.15 5.68
N LEU A 164 1.13 -14.06 6.32
CA LEU A 164 1.98 -12.89 6.54
C LEU A 164 2.98 -13.10 7.67
N GLY A 165 2.59 -13.86 8.70
CA GLY A 165 3.47 -14.24 9.81
C GLY A 165 4.64 -15.12 9.35
N LEU A 166 4.41 -16.03 8.40
CA LEU A 166 5.47 -16.80 7.78
C LEU A 166 6.51 -15.87 7.12
N ILE A 167 6.07 -14.89 6.35
CA ILE A 167 6.99 -13.94 5.69
C ILE A 167 7.75 -13.11 6.73
N GLU A 168 7.08 -12.63 7.78
CA GLU A 168 7.74 -11.87 8.84
C GLU A 168 8.79 -12.71 9.59
N ASN A 169 8.53 -13.99 9.82
CA ASN A 169 9.49 -14.89 10.44
C ASN A 169 10.76 -15.02 9.60
N TYR A 170 10.62 -15.11 8.29
CA TYR A 170 11.75 -15.13 7.36
C TYR A 170 12.47 -13.78 7.28
N ASN A 171 11.75 -12.67 7.33
CA ASN A 171 12.34 -11.34 7.45
C ASN A 171 13.24 -11.24 8.70
N LYS A 172 12.80 -11.81 9.84
CA LYS A 172 13.58 -11.86 11.08
C LYS A 172 14.77 -12.82 10.98
N LYS A 173 14.58 -13.99 10.36
CA LYS A 173 15.62 -15.00 10.15
C LYS A 173 16.82 -14.47 9.35
N TYR A 174 16.54 -13.69 8.30
CA TYR A 174 17.56 -13.17 7.38
C TYR A 174 18.06 -11.76 7.72
N TYR A 175 17.52 -11.12 8.76
CA TYR A 175 17.96 -9.80 9.19
C TYR A 175 19.42 -9.80 9.63
N SER A 176 20.20 -8.87 9.09
CA SER A 176 21.56 -8.60 9.54
C SER A 176 21.88 -7.10 9.39
N LYS A 177 22.03 -6.42 10.52
CA LYS A 177 22.36 -4.98 10.52
C LYS A 177 23.75 -4.74 9.95
N GLU A 178 24.72 -5.61 10.29
CA GLU A 178 26.13 -5.49 9.86
C GLU A 178 26.25 -5.62 8.34
N GLU A 179 25.47 -6.53 7.75
CA GLU A 179 25.44 -6.76 6.31
C GLU A 179 24.49 -5.82 5.56
N GLY A 180 23.75 -4.98 6.29
CA GLY A 180 22.75 -4.09 5.72
C GLY A 180 21.53 -4.86 5.17
N LEU A 181 21.23 -6.03 5.70
CA LEU A 181 20.09 -6.86 5.34
C LEU A 181 18.89 -6.49 6.20
N MET A 182 18.15 -5.50 5.75
CA MET A 182 16.90 -5.07 6.39
C MET A 182 15.74 -5.49 5.50
N PHE A 183 14.85 -6.32 6.04
CA PHE A 183 13.67 -6.80 5.33
C PHE A 183 12.38 -6.19 5.88
N ASN A 184 11.41 -5.98 5.00
CA ASN A 184 10.05 -5.66 5.39
C ASN A 184 9.05 -6.39 4.48
N CYS A 185 7.80 -6.51 4.92
CA CYS A 185 6.70 -7.04 4.13
C CYS A 185 5.71 -5.91 3.81
N GLU A 186 5.30 -5.81 2.55
CA GLU A 186 4.38 -4.77 2.08
C GLU A 186 3.28 -5.37 1.20
N MET A 187 2.04 -4.97 1.46
CA MET A 187 0.95 -5.17 0.51
C MET A 187 1.16 -4.20 -0.66
N ILE A 188 1.72 -4.69 -1.75
CA ILE A 188 2.15 -3.85 -2.86
C ILE A 188 0.95 -3.26 -3.61
N PRO A 189 0.86 -1.95 -3.71
CA PRO A 189 -0.14 -1.28 -4.54
C PRO A 189 0.30 -1.28 -6.00
N ALA A 190 0.28 -2.44 -6.60
CA ALA A 190 0.88 -2.68 -7.88
C ALA A 190 0.05 -2.15 -9.04
N GLU A 191 0.57 -1.20 -9.83
CA GLU A 191 -0.11 -0.73 -11.05
C GLU A 191 -0.34 -1.87 -12.05
N ASN A 192 0.71 -2.61 -12.35
CA ASN A 192 0.70 -3.64 -13.38
C ASN A 192 0.95 -5.05 -12.87
N VAL A 193 1.52 -5.22 -11.66
CA VAL A 193 1.85 -6.55 -11.13
C VAL A 193 0.59 -7.37 -10.88
N GLY A 194 -0.46 -6.80 -10.29
CA GLY A 194 -1.72 -7.50 -10.08
C GLY A 194 -2.38 -7.97 -11.39
N VAL A 195 -2.29 -7.16 -12.45
CA VAL A 195 -2.77 -7.51 -13.80
C VAL A 195 -1.91 -8.63 -14.40
N LYS A 196 -0.58 -8.55 -14.27
CA LYS A 196 0.35 -9.57 -14.76
C LYS A 196 0.14 -10.90 -14.04
N HIS A 197 0.01 -10.88 -12.71
CA HIS A 197 -0.25 -12.08 -11.92
C HIS A 197 -1.53 -12.77 -12.37
N ALA A 198 -2.64 -12.03 -12.50
CA ALA A 198 -3.91 -12.57 -12.98
C ALA A 198 -3.80 -13.15 -14.40
N LYS A 199 -3.09 -12.44 -15.30
CA LYS A 199 -2.85 -12.93 -16.66
C LYS A 199 -2.06 -14.23 -16.69
N TRP A 200 -0.91 -14.27 -16.01
CA TRP A 200 -0.05 -15.45 -15.97
C TRP A 200 -0.72 -16.66 -15.29
N ASP A 201 -1.47 -16.41 -14.22
CA ASP A 201 -2.23 -17.47 -13.55
C ASP A 201 -3.29 -18.06 -14.47
N ARG A 202 -3.99 -17.21 -15.26
CA ARG A 202 -4.98 -17.66 -16.23
C ARG A 202 -4.34 -18.47 -17.38
N GLU A 203 -3.20 -18.01 -17.89
CA GLU A 203 -2.46 -18.69 -18.95
C GLU A 203 -1.97 -20.08 -18.48
N ASP A 204 -1.62 -20.21 -17.20
CA ASP A 204 -1.14 -21.45 -16.60
C ASP A 204 -2.27 -22.32 -15.98
N GLY A 205 -3.55 -21.93 -16.14
CA GLY A 205 -4.71 -22.71 -15.73
C GLY A 205 -5.07 -22.64 -14.24
N TYR A 206 -4.56 -21.69 -13.49
CA TYR A 206 -4.96 -21.43 -12.11
C TYR A 206 -6.32 -20.74 -12.01
N PHE A 207 -6.95 -20.82 -10.84
CA PHE A 207 -8.15 -20.08 -10.53
C PHE A 207 -7.86 -18.57 -10.49
N VAL A 208 -8.60 -17.80 -11.29
CA VAL A 208 -8.45 -16.33 -11.43
C VAL A 208 -9.82 -15.68 -11.36
N PRO A 209 -10.23 -15.16 -10.20
CA PRO A 209 -11.56 -14.59 -10.02
C PRO A 209 -11.73 -13.20 -10.66
N ARG A 210 -10.62 -12.47 -10.93
CA ARG A 210 -10.64 -11.11 -11.48
C ARG A 210 -9.42 -10.81 -12.36
N ASP A 211 -9.54 -9.80 -13.23
CA ASP A 211 -8.47 -9.41 -14.16
C ASP A 211 -7.29 -8.68 -13.51
N CYS A 212 -7.45 -8.26 -12.27
CA CYS A 212 -6.42 -7.58 -11.52
C CYS A 212 -6.49 -7.97 -10.04
N TYR A 213 -5.43 -8.60 -9.52
CA TYR A 213 -5.38 -9.01 -8.13
C TYR A 213 -5.34 -7.84 -7.17
N ASN A 214 -6.02 -8.01 -6.06
CA ASN A 214 -6.17 -7.02 -5.00
C ASN A 214 -4.88 -6.75 -4.24
N SER A 215 -4.78 -5.50 -3.77
CA SER A 215 -3.79 -5.05 -2.78
C SER A 215 -4.47 -4.62 -1.48
N TYR A 216 -5.63 -5.18 -1.19
CA TYR A 216 -6.43 -4.92 0.01
C TYR A 216 -6.77 -6.25 0.70
N PHE A 217 -7.34 -6.16 1.90
CA PHE A 217 -7.87 -7.31 2.66
C PHE A 217 -9.37 -7.52 2.43
N TYR A 218 -9.95 -6.88 1.42
CA TYR A 218 -11.35 -7.01 1.03
C TYR A 218 -11.48 -6.98 -0.48
N ILE A 219 -12.61 -7.46 -0.99
CA ILE A 219 -12.93 -7.43 -2.42
C ILE A 219 -13.42 -6.02 -2.78
N VAL A 220 -12.75 -5.34 -3.73
CA VAL A 220 -13.02 -3.93 -4.05
C VAL A 220 -14.38 -3.70 -4.73
N GLU A 221 -14.89 -4.71 -5.42
CA GLU A 221 -16.20 -4.73 -6.07
C GLU A 221 -17.34 -5.18 -5.13
N ASP A 222 -17.04 -5.68 -3.93
CA ASP A 222 -18.03 -6.15 -2.98
C ASP A 222 -18.84 -4.99 -2.39
N THR A 223 -20.16 -5.07 -2.55
CA THR A 223 -21.11 -4.07 -2.04
C THR A 223 -21.47 -4.29 -0.57
N ASP A 224 -21.27 -5.51 -0.05
CA ASP A 224 -21.66 -5.88 1.31
C ASP A 224 -20.59 -5.45 2.34
N THR A 225 -19.33 -5.28 1.89
CA THR A 225 -18.25 -4.78 2.73
C THR A 225 -18.37 -3.26 2.93
N ASN A 226 -18.96 -2.85 4.03
CA ASN A 226 -19.16 -1.44 4.34
C ASN A 226 -17.85 -0.73 4.79
N VAL A 227 -17.92 0.58 4.94
CA VAL A 227 -16.75 1.42 5.29
C VAL A 227 -16.13 1.01 6.63
N LEU A 228 -16.93 0.65 7.62
CA LEU A 228 -16.43 0.27 8.96
C LEU A 228 -15.73 -1.09 8.90
N ASP A 229 -16.24 -2.04 8.11
CA ASP A 229 -15.59 -3.33 7.91
C ASP A 229 -14.27 -3.19 7.15
N LYS A 230 -14.17 -2.26 6.20
CA LYS A 230 -12.89 -1.92 5.56
C LYS A 230 -11.84 -1.44 6.55
N PHE A 231 -12.21 -0.63 7.57
CA PHE A 231 -11.31 -0.24 8.64
C PHE A 231 -10.91 -1.41 9.54
N LYS A 232 -11.82 -2.34 9.87
CA LYS A 232 -11.51 -3.55 10.65
C LYS A 232 -10.52 -4.44 9.88
N LEU A 233 -10.79 -4.71 8.59
CA LEU A 233 -9.95 -5.53 7.71
C LEU A 233 -8.57 -4.90 7.42
N HIS A 234 -8.39 -3.59 7.67
CA HIS A 234 -7.10 -2.90 7.67
C HIS A 234 -6.66 -2.51 9.09
N GLY A 235 -7.29 -3.07 10.10
CA GLY A 235 -6.95 -2.89 11.50
C GLY A 235 -5.74 -3.73 11.93
N LYS A 236 -5.30 -3.53 13.16
CA LYS A 236 -4.12 -4.18 13.74
C LYS A 236 -4.08 -5.70 13.49
N ASN A 237 -5.21 -6.37 13.63
CA ASN A 237 -5.31 -7.83 13.52
C ASN A 237 -4.99 -8.38 12.12
N TYR A 238 -4.97 -7.55 11.10
CA TYR A 238 -4.67 -7.94 9.71
C TYR A 238 -3.31 -7.42 9.24
N ILE A 239 -2.90 -6.24 9.73
CA ILE A 239 -1.70 -5.54 9.23
C ILE A 239 -0.48 -5.68 10.11
N GLU A 240 -0.54 -6.38 11.24
CA GLU A 240 0.55 -6.42 12.22
C GLU A 240 1.87 -6.99 11.66
N HIS A 241 1.80 -7.95 10.72
CA HIS A 241 2.96 -8.52 10.05
C HIS A 241 3.45 -7.71 8.85
N LEU A 242 2.70 -6.68 8.42
CA LEU A 242 3.10 -5.80 7.31
C LEU A 242 3.98 -4.65 7.82
N THR A 243 5.26 -4.94 8.05
CA THR A 243 6.23 -3.96 8.54
C THR A 243 6.53 -2.85 7.51
N GLY A 244 6.34 -3.12 6.21
CA GLY A 244 6.38 -2.13 5.13
C GLY A 244 5.06 -1.39 4.93
N GLY A 245 3.96 -1.93 5.46
CA GLY A 245 2.65 -1.31 5.49
C GLY A 245 1.67 -1.81 4.43
N SER A 246 0.48 -1.27 4.55
CA SER A 246 -0.64 -1.45 3.61
C SER A 246 -1.44 -0.15 3.57
N ALA A 247 -2.02 0.18 2.44
CA ALA A 247 -2.81 1.40 2.28
C ALA A 247 -4.29 1.07 2.08
N LEU A 248 -5.13 1.53 3.00
CA LEU A 248 -6.58 1.49 2.81
C LEU A 248 -7.02 2.72 2.00
N HIS A 249 -7.58 2.49 0.82
CA HIS A 249 -8.37 3.49 0.12
C HIS A 249 -9.84 3.35 0.54
N CYS A 250 -10.26 4.19 1.47
CA CYS A 250 -11.64 4.27 1.89
C CYS A 250 -12.45 4.97 0.78
N ASN A 251 -12.95 4.18 -0.17
CA ASN A 251 -13.71 4.68 -1.32
C ASN A 251 -15.09 5.17 -0.86
N LEU A 252 -15.36 6.45 -1.07
CA LEU A 252 -16.61 7.12 -0.70
C LEU A 252 -17.26 7.73 -1.93
N GLU A 253 -18.57 7.71 -1.99
CA GLU A 253 -19.35 8.29 -3.07
C GLU A 253 -19.44 9.83 -2.95
N GLU A 254 -19.35 10.36 -1.72
CA GLU A 254 -19.50 11.78 -1.45
C GLU A 254 -18.53 12.30 -0.37
N HIS A 255 -18.35 13.61 -0.37
CA HIS A 255 -17.63 14.30 0.71
C HIS A 255 -18.44 14.28 2.01
N LEU A 256 -17.75 13.91 3.08
CA LEU A 256 -18.34 13.85 4.42
C LEU A 256 -18.28 15.20 5.14
N SER A 257 -19.15 15.38 6.13
CA SER A 257 -19.03 16.47 7.08
C SER A 257 -17.80 16.31 7.96
N LYS A 258 -17.31 17.41 8.54
CA LYS A 258 -16.18 17.37 9.50
C LYS A 258 -16.44 16.46 10.70
N ALA A 259 -17.69 16.31 11.12
CA ALA A 259 -18.08 15.45 12.22
C ALA A 259 -17.93 13.97 11.83
N GLN A 260 -18.39 13.59 10.65
CA GLN A 260 -18.27 12.22 10.12
C GLN A 260 -16.80 11.83 9.89
N TYR A 261 -15.98 12.72 9.30
CA TYR A 261 -14.53 12.47 9.19
C TYR A 261 -13.89 12.24 10.55
N ARG A 262 -14.23 13.05 11.58
CA ARG A 262 -13.72 12.84 12.95
C ARG A 262 -14.14 11.51 13.55
N GLN A 263 -15.35 11.03 13.25
CA GLN A 263 -15.80 9.71 13.70
C GLN A 263 -14.99 8.59 13.02
N LEU A 264 -14.80 8.65 11.71
CA LEU A 264 -13.99 7.68 10.98
C LEU A 264 -12.52 7.66 11.43
N LEU A 265 -11.95 8.82 11.73
CA LEU A 265 -10.61 8.91 12.33
C LEU A 265 -10.54 8.19 13.69
N LYS A 266 -11.58 8.32 14.53
CA LYS A 266 -11.66 7.57 15.79
C LYS A 266 -11.79 6.06 15.57
N VAL A 267 -12.55 5.64 14.56
CA VAL A 267 -12.65 4.23 14.18
C VAL A 267 -11.31 3.72 13.72
N ALA A 268 -10.64 4.42 12.81
CA ALA A 268 -9.31 4.04 12.33
C ALA A 268 -8.29 3.89 13.49
N ALA A 269 -8.31 4.83 14.43
CA ALA A 269 -7.44 4.78 15.61
C ALA A 269 -7.78 3.59 16.53
N LYS A 270 -9.07 3.32 16.73
CA LYS A 270 -9.55 2.21 17.56
C LYS A 270 -9.16 0.85 16.96
N GLU A 271 -9.35 0.68 15.67
CA GLU A 271 -9.03 -0.57 14.96
C GLU A 271 -7.50 -0.73 14.73
N GLY A 272 -6.72 0.34 14.94
CA GLY A 272 -5.27 0.32 14.70
C GLY A 272 -4.89 0.39 13.23
N CYS A 273 -5.78 0.94 12.38
CA CYS A 273 -5.49 1.19 10.98
C CYS A 273 -4.43 2.31 10.87
N ASN A 274 -3.27 1.99 10.33
CA ASN A 274 -2.09 2.87 10.39
C ASN A 274 -1.89 3.75 9.16
N TYR A 275 -2.47 3.38 8.00
CA TYR A 275 -2.39 4.17 6.78
C TYR A 275 -3.67 4.05 5.95
N PHE A 276 -4.35 5.15 5.74
CA PHE A 276 -5.58 5.19 4.94
C PHE A 276 -5.79 6.56 4.29
N THR A 277 -6.62 6.59 3.27
CA THR A 277 -7.09 7.84 2.63
C THR A 277 -8.57 7.73 2.31
N PHE A 278 -9.27 8.86 2.44
CA PHE A 278 -10.63 8.98 1.91
C PHE A 278 -10.54 9.27 0.41
N ASN A 279 -11.00 8.33 -0.38
CA ASN A 279 -10.88 8.37 -1.84
C ASN A 279 -12.26 8.66 -2.45
N ILE A 280 -12.43 9.88 -2.95
CA ILE A 280 -13.65 10.35 -3.57
C ILE A 280 -13.31 10.75 -5.01
N PRO A 281 -14.02 10.23 -6.02
CA PRO A 281 -13.77 10.60 -7.40
C PRO A 281 -14.10 12.08 -7.64
N ASN A 282 -13.19 12.81 -8.26
CA ASN A 282 -13.43 14.17 -8.76
C ASN A 282 -13.77 14.13 -10.25
N THR A 283 -14.72 14.95 -10.67
CA THR A 283 -15.11 15.07 -12.08
C THR A 283 -14.24 16.09 -12.80
N VAL A 284 -13.75 15.73 -13.97
CA VAL A 284 -13.01 16.63 -14.89
C VAL A 284 -13.75 16.72 -16.20
N CYS A 285 -14.03 17.92 -16.66
CA CYS A 285 -14.57 18.18 -17.98
C CYS A 285 -13.43 18.24 -19.01
N GLU A 286 -13.47 17.40 -20.03
CA GLU A 286 -12.45 17.38 -21.08
C GLU A 286 -12.60 18.54 -22.07
N ASP A 287 -13.78 19.17 -22.14
CA ASP A 287 -14.05 20.27 -23.10
C ASP A 287 -13.64 21.64 -22.53
N CYS A 288 -13.96 21.94 -21.25
CA CYS A 288 -13.66 23.25 -20.66
C CYS A 288 -12.59 23.23 -19.57
N GLY A 289 -12.09 22.05 -19.19
CA GLY A 289 -11.06 21.88 -18.14
C GLY A 289 -11.56 22.11 -16.71
N HIS A 290 -12.86 22.28 -16.50
CA HIS A 290 -13.42 22.48 -15.16
C HIS A 290 -13.26 21.21 -14.33
N ILE A 291 -12.82 21.35 -13.07
CA ILE A 291 -12.70 20.26 -12.09
C ILE A 291 -13.70 20.49 -10.96
N ASP A 292 -14.57 19.50 -10.75
CA ASP A 292 -15.53 19.49 -9.64
C ASP A 292 -15.20 18.37 -8.68
N LYS A 293 -15.27 18.68 -7.38
CA LYS A 293 -14.98 17.72 -6.29
C LYS A 293 -16.03 16.60 -6.15
N ARG A 294 -17.18 16.74 -6.80
CA ARG A 294 -18.27 15.75 -6.75
C ARG A 294 -18.12 14.76 -7.89
N TYR A 295 -18.65 13.56 -7.69
CA TYR A 295 -18.82 12.59 -8.76
C TYR A 295 -20.05 12.95 -9.59
N LEU A 296 -19.85 13.57 -10.75
CA LEU A 296 -20.90 14.06 -11.64
C LEU A 296 -20.87 13.33 -12.98
N LYS A 297 -22.01 13.32 -13.67
CA LYS A 297 -22.15 12.75 -15.03
C LYS A 297 -22.19 13.83 -16.12
N GLU A 298 -22.18 15.10 -15.72
CA GLU A 298 -22.23 16.27 -16.59
C GLU A 298 -21.44 17.42 -15.94
N CYS A 299 -20.78 18.21 -16.77
CA CYS A 299 -20.03 19.38 -16.29
C CYS A 299 -20.99 20.47 -15.77
N PRO A 300 -20.85 20.93 -14.51
CA PRO A 300 -21.72 21.97 -13.98
C PRO A 300 -21.44 23.36 -14.54
N HIS A 301 -20.33 23.53 -15.31
CA HIS A 301 -19.93 24.81 -15.88
C HIS A 301 -20.39 24.96 -17.33
N CYS A 302 -20.14 23.95 -18.20
CA CYS A 302 -20.45 24.04 -19.64
C CYS A 302 -21.49 23.02 -20.11
N HIS A 303 -22.07 22.22 -19.19
CA HIS A 303 -23.06 21.19 -19.47
C HIS A 303 -22.59 20.08 -20.42
N SER A 304 -21.29 19.96 -20.66
CA SER A 304 -20.75 18.88 -21.46
C SER A 304 -20.84 17.54 -20.72
N LYS A 305 -21.13 16.49 -21.50
CA LYS A 305 -21.06 15.09 -21.04
C LYS A 305 -19.70 14.44 -21.32
N ASN A 306 -18.79 15.16 -21.99
CA ASN A 306 -17.42 14.70 -22.21
C ASN A 306 -16.59 14.92 -20.93
N ILE A 307 -16.79 14.00 -19.99
CA ILE A 307 -16.19 14.05 -18.66
C ILE A 307 -15.36 12.80 -18.40
N THR A 308 -14.35 12.93 -17.55
CA THR A 308 -13.61 11.84 -16.93
C THR A 308 -13.54 12.06 -15.42
N TRP A 309 -13.07 11.06 -14.70
CA TRP A 309 -12.91 11.17 -13.27
C TRP A 309 -11.44 10.98 -12.88
N ILE A 310 -11.05 11.71 -11.84
CA ILE A 310 -9.76 11.53 -11.18
C ILE A 310 -10.00 10.81 -9.86
N THR A 311 -9.31 9.70 -9.65
CA THR A 311 -9.41 8.91 -8.42
C THR A 311 -8.08 8.21 -8.13
N ARG A 312 -7.92 7.69 -6.91
CA ARG A 312 -6.85 6.75 -6.58
C ARG A 312 -7.33 5.33 -6.85
N ILE A 313 -6.74 4.70 -7.84
CA ILE A 313 -6.91 3.24 -8.00
C ILE A 313 -5.77 2.54 -7.27
N ILE A 314 -4.58 3.11 -7.29
CA ILE A 314 -3.38 2.56 -6.67
C ILE A 314 -2.91 3.48 -5.52
N GLY A 315 -2.05 4.41 -5.74
CA GLY A 315 -1.48 5.24 -4.67
C GLY A 315 -1.65 6.73 -4.86
N TYR A 316 -1.89 7.17 -6.08
CA TYR A 316 -1.94 8.58 -6.45
C TYR A 316 -3.16 8.90 -7.30
N LEU A 317 -3.54 10.18 -7.30
CA LEU A 317 -4.63 10.69 -8.12
C LEU A 317 -4.24 10.70 -9.60
N LYS A 318 -5.07 10.08 -10.42
CA LYS A 318 -4.89 10.03 -11.88
C LYS A 318 -6.23 9.95 -12.58
N LYS A 319 -6.33 10.45 -13.80
CA LYS A 319 -7.52 10.25 -14.65
C LYS A 319 -7.72 8.77 -14.91
N ILE A 320 -8.95 8.28 -14.77
CA ILE A 320 -9.27 6.84 -14.92
C ILE A 320 -8.89 6.37 -16.32
N ASN A 321 -9.16 7.15 -17.36
CA ASN A 321 -8.83 6.82 -18.74
C ASN A 321 -7.33 6.74 -19.06
N SER A 322 -6.46 7.17 -18.15
CA SER A 322 -5.01 7.08 -18.31
C SER A 322 -4.39 5.84 -17.62
N PHE A 323 -5.20 5.02 -16.95
CA PHE A 323 -4.75 3.72 -16.44
C PHE A 323 -4.81 2.63 -17.53
N SER A 324 -4.19 1.47 -17.26
CA SER A 324 -4.34 0.29 -18.12
C SER A 324 -5.80 -0.16 -18.19
N GLU A 325 -6.18 -0.84 -19.27
CA GLU A 325 -7.56 -1.30 -19.48
C GLU A 325 -8.09 -2.14 -18.30
N ALA A 326 -7.28 -3.05 -17.76
CA ALA A 326 -7.68 -3.86 -16.62
C ALA A 326 -7.91 -3.00 -15.35
N ARG A 327 -7.14 -1.92 -15.16
CA ARG A 327 -7.36 -0.98 -14.06
C ARG A 327 -8.56 -0.08 -14.29
N GLN A 328 -8.88 0.26 -15.52
CA GLN A 328 -10.13 0.96 -15.84
C GLN A 328 -11.35 0.09 -15.56
N LYS A 329 -11.29 -1.22 -15.88
CA LYS A 329 -12.32 -2.20 -15.51
C LYS A 329 -12.48 -2.32 -14.00
N GLU A 330 -11.37 -2.44 -13.25
CA GLU A 330 -11.40 -2.45 -11.78
C GLU A 330 -12.06 -1.17 -11.23
N ALA A 331 -11.67 0.01 -11.76
CA ALA A 331 -12.27 1.27 -11.34
C ALA A 331 -13.78 1.33 -11.60
N ALA A 332 -14.26 0.75 -12.70
CA ALA A 332 -15.68 0.69 -13.04
C ALA A 332 -16.48 -0.27 -12.14
N LEU A 333 -15.85 -1.33 -11.65
CA LEU A 333 -16.47 -2.31 -10.75
C LEU A 333 -16.37 -1.92 -9.28
N ARG A 334 -15.48 -0.97 -8.94
CA ARG A 334 -15.18 -0.60 -7.56
C ARG A 334 -16.39 0.00 -6.85
N TYR A 335 -16.72 -0.57 -5.71
CA TYR A 335 -17.80 -0.06 -4.87
C TYR A 335 -17.34 1.16 -4.05
N TYR A 336 -18.11 2.24 -4.17
CA TYR A 336 -17.96 3.47 -3.38
C TYR A 336 -19.07 3.52 -2.33
N GLY A 337 -18.70 3.33 -1.07
CA GLY A 337 -19.68 3.25 0.01
C GLY A 337 -20.40 4.57 0.28
N ASN A 338 -21.71 4.48 0.50
CA ASN A 338 -22.54 5.59 0.96
C ASN A 338 -22.79 5.45 2.47
N LEU A 339 -22.32 6.42 3.27
CA LEU A 339 -22.51 6.38 4.74
C LEU A 339 -23.95 6.71 5.18
N LYS A 340 -24.79 7.27 4.29
CA LYS A 340 -26.19 7.57 4.63
C LYS A 340 -27.07 6.32 4.71
N GLU A 341 -26.65 5.23 4.09
CA GLU A 341 -27.39 3.95 4.11
C GLU A 341 -27.07 3.09 5.34
N ASN A 342 -26.04 3.47 6.12
CA ASN A 342 -25.50 2.68 7.23
C ASN A 342 -25.56 3.38 8.60
N ILE A 343 -26.38 4.45 8.74
CA ILE A 343 -26.60 5.19 10.01
C ILE A 343 -28.07 5.12 10.41
#